data_7061ebdaeec7d255b90952c390eb8c4a
#
_entry.id   7061ebdaeec7d255b90952c390eb8c4a
#
_cell.length_a   1.000
_cell.length_b   1.000
_cell.length_c   1.000
_cell.angle_alpha   90.00
_cell.angle_beta   90.00
_cell.angle_gamma   90.00
#
_symmetry.space_group_name_H-M   'P 1'
#
loop_
_entity.id
_entity.type
_entity.pdbx_description
1 polymer ?
#
loop_
_entity_poly.entity_id
_entity_poly.type
_entity_poly.pdbx_seq_one_letter_code
_entity_poly.pdbx_strand_id
1 'polypeptide(L)'
;MIRTIDAPTGLLPAVQVKKPEPSVAGPTPLPKDKGDAVGAVSVAAVAEAAAADRKDEDVPAEEVKAKRGEKVVRLRPEQTGEGYKSVYSELTRPSLGSRIRSGVRVSGELMITFGMIVLLFAGYEVFGNSAKVQDEQDALSDQLDQQWDDPTVAPSTGPTTPARAAPGKDLVGRLYIPKLGMDWVVTNGVRPQDIRYSPGHYPNTAMPGKVGNFSVAGHRIRKIFWRLDELKPGDVIGVETRGNWYTYKVSSSEVVKPTAVQVVAPVPDQPGRKATKAMLTLTTCNPKFNNYERLIVHAELVETAKRDKAQPQDGKPADFGKA
;
A
#
# COMPACT_ATOMS: atom_id res chain seq x y z
N MET A 1 13.67 42.42 -28.23
CA MET A 1 14.04 41.44 -29.30
C MET A 1 13.91 40.04 -28.72
N ILE A 2 12.82 39.38 -29.05
CA ILE A 2 12.50 38.01 -28.61
C ILE A 2 12.82 37.12 -29.80
N ARG A 3 13.74 36.16 -29.64
CA ARG A 3 14.02 35.11 -30.62
C ARG A 3 13.26 33.86 -30.20
N THR A 4 12.28 33.52 -31.00
CA THR A 4 11.65 32.19 -31.04
C THR A 4 12.58 31.22 -31.76
N ILE A 5 12.81 30.04 -31.13
CA ILE A 5 13.53 28.92 -31.76
C ILE A 5 12.48 27.85 -32.00
N ASP A 6 12.13 27.66 -33.28
CA ASP A 6 11.33 26.53 -33.77
C ASP A 6 12.17 25.25 -33.71
N ALA A 7 11.64 24.23 -33.07
CA ALA A 7 12.17 22.87 -33.12
C ALA A 7 11.30 22.02 -34.08
N PRO A 8 11.91 21.27 -35.03
CA PRO A 8 11.16 20.46 -35.98
C PRO A 8 10.59 19.19 -35.31
N THR A 9 9.32 18.98 -35.54
CA THR A 9 8.58 17.76 -35.21
C THR A 9 9.11 16.58 -36.03
N GLY A 10 9.79 15.64 -35.40
CA GLY A 10 10.21 14.39 -35.99
C GLY A 10 9.04 13.44 -36.23
N LEU A 11 8.81 13.07 -37.47
CA LEU A 11 7.88 12.03 -37.90
C LEU A 11 8.37 10.66 -37.44
N LEU A 12 7.56 9.93 -36.69
CA LEU A 12 7.80 8.54 -36.31
C LEU A 12 7.55 7.62 -37.53
N PRO A 13 8.41 6.62 -37.82
CA PRO A 13 8.17 5.67 -38.93
C PRO A 13 7.04 4.71 -38.59
N ALA A 14 6.20 4.44 -39.61
CA ALA A 14 5.09 3.50 -39.54
C ALA A 14 5.57 2.06 -39.32
N VAL A 15 5.02 1.38 -38.31
CA VAL A 15 5.24 -0.05 -38.08
C VAL A 15 4.40 -0.86 -39.07
N GLN A 16 5.07 -1.64 -39.91
CA GLN A 16 4.41 -2.58 -40.81
C GLN A 16 3.97 -3.82 -40.01
N VAL A 17 2.67 -4.06 -39.97
CA VAL A 17 2.09 -5.28 -39.42
C VAL A 17 2.21 -6.41 -40.44
N LYS A 18 3.03 -7.41 -40.13
CA LYS A 18 3.21 -8.63 -40.95
C LYS A 18 2.00 -9.54 -40.76
N LYS A 19 1.29 -9.83 -41.84
CA LYS A 19 0.16 -10.76 -41.93
C LYS A 19 0.64 -12.20 -41.68
N PRO A 20 0.00 -13.00 -40.80
CA PRO A 20 0.39 -14.40 -40.63
C PRO A 20 -0.13 -15.27 -41.78
N GLU A 21 0.75 -16.10 -42.31
CA GLU A 21 0.45 -17.18 -43.26
C GLU A 21 -0.15 -18.40 -42.52
N PRO A 22 -1.02 -19.20 -43.17
CA PRO A 22 -1.64 -20.37 -42.57
C PRO A 22 -0.70 -21.56 -42.57
N SER A 23 -0.37 -22.07 -41.40
CA SER A 23 0.37 -23.34 -41.25
C SER A 23 -0.61 -24.50 -41.14
N VAL A 24 -0.48 -25.44 -42.06
CA VAL A 24 -1.16 -26.74 -42.07
C VAL A 24 -0.34 -27.71 -41.24
N ALA A 25 -0.94 -28.28 -40.18
CA ALA A 25 -0.42 -29.48 -39.54
C ALA A 25 -1.58 -30.33 -39.05
N GLY A 26 -1.57 -31.62 -39.43
CA GLY A 26 -2.60 -32.60 -39.21
C GLY A 26 -2.68 -33.17 -37.80
N PRO A 27 -3.58 -34.15 -37.58
CA PRO A 27 -4.12 -34.47 -36.26
C PRO A 27 -3.31 -35.55 -35.53
N THR A 28 -3.16 -35.41 -34.25
CA THR A 28 -2.73 -36.46 -33.31
C THR A 28 -3.78 -36.68 -32.21
N PRO A 29 -4.04 -37.90 -31.75
CA PRO A 29 -5.28 -38.26 -31.08
C PRO A 29 -5.32 -38.03 -29.56
N LEU A 30 -6.56 -37.83 -29.06
CA LEU A 30 -6.91 -37.66 -27.64
C LEU A 30 -6.79 -38.97 -26.83
N PRO A 31 -6.61 -38.88 -25.53
CA PRO A 31 -7.11 -39.87 -24.59
C PRO A 31 -8.47 -39.44 -24.00
N LYS A 32 -9.33 -40.45 -23.84
CA LYS A 32 -10.66 -40.36 -23.22
C LYS A 32 -10.54 -40.14 -21.72
N ASP A 33 -11.32 -39.22 -21.16
CA ASP A 33 -11.93 -39.47 -19.87
C ASP A 33 -13.28 -38.75 -19.71
N LYS A 34 -14.13 -39.34 -18.88
CA LYS A 34 -15.56 -39.17 -18.75
C LYS A 34 -15.94 -37.96 -17.91
N GLY A 35 -17.05 -37.31 -18.26
CA GLY A 35 -17.73 -36.41 -17.34
C GLY A 35 -18.77 -35.51 -18.02
N ASP A 36 -20.01 -35.95 -17.96
CA ASP A 36 -21.29 -35.24 -18.00
C ASP A 36 -21.54 -34.15 -19.04
N ALA A 37 -22.37 -34.57 -20.01
CA ALA A 37 -22.96 -33.80 -21.07
C ALA A 37 -24.16 -32.97 -20.57
N VAL A 38 -24.18 -31.68 -20.85
CA VAL A 38 -25.40 -30.89 -21.00
C VAL A 38 -25.46 -30.38 -22.43
N GLY A 39 -26.31 -31.02 -23.19
CA GLY A 39 -27.00 -30.65 -24.40
C GLY A 39 -26.51 -29.53 -25.30
N ALA A 40 -25.66 -29.85 -26.26
CA ALA A 40 -25.56 -29.10 -27.50
C ALA A 40 -26.26 -29.93 -28.60
N VAL A 41 -27.41 -29.45 -29.05
CA VAL A 41 -28.11 -30.02 -30.21
C VAL A 41 -27.37 -29.62 -31.47
N SER A 42 -26.75 -30.59 -32.12
CA SER A 42 -26.14 -30.41 -33.41
C SER A 42 -27.24 -30.29 -34.48
N VAL A 43 -27.22 -29.18 -35.21
CA VAL A 43 -27.97 -29.02 -36.47
C VAL A 43 -26.99 -29.27 -37.60
N ALA A 44 -26.91 -30.51 -38.03
CA ALA A 44 -26.30 -30.86 -39.31
C ALA A 44 -27.12 -31.91 -40.00
N ALA A 45 -27.37 -31.66 -41.26
CA ALA A 45 -27.92 -32.53 -42.28
C ALA A 45 -29.46 -32.72 -42.29
N VAL A 46 -30.16 -31.94 -43.12
CA VAL A 46 -30.99 -32.41 -44.22
C VAL A 46 -31.12 -31.27 -45.25
N ALA A 47 -30.21 -31.26 -46.19
CA ALA A 47 -30.44 -30.63 -47.48
C ALA A 47 -30.06 -31.64 -48.54
N GLU A 48 -31.05 -32.34 -49.01
CA GLU A 48 -31.12 -32.86 -50.38
C GLU A 48 -32.21 -33.94 -50.39
N ALA A 49 -33.36 -33.62 -50.94
CA ALA A 49 -34.11 -34.49 -51.84
C ALA A 49 -35.49 -33.88 -52.17
N ALA A 50 -35.68 -33.80 -53.44
CA ALA A 50 -36.96 -33.96 -54.10
C ALA A 50 -37.86 -32.73 -54.25
N ALA A 51 -37.63 -32.01 -55.33
CA ALA A 51 -38.71 -31.53 -56.16
C ALA A 51 -39.45 -32.74 -56.81
N ALA A 52 -40.64 -33.01 -56.35
CA ALA A 52 -41.65 -33.79 -57.08
C ALA A 52 -43.00 -33.59 -56.39
N ASP A 53 -43.86 -32.95 -57.15
CA ASP A 53 -45.28 -33.10 -57.28
C ASP A 53 -45.96 -33.98 -56.20
N ARG A 54 -46.73 -33.38 -55.27
CA ARG A 54 -47.81 -34.08 -54.54
C ARG A 54 -48.92 -33.12 -54.19
N LYS A 55 -50.07 -33.55 -54.72
CA LYS A 55 -51.42 -33.11 -54.44
C LYS A 55 -51.73 -33.01 -52.98
N ASP A 56 -52.63 -32.05 -52.67
CA ASP A 56 -53.25 -31.88 -51.36
C ASP A 56 -53.87 -33.21 -50.90
N GLU A 57 -53.32 -33.72 -49.80
CA GLU A 57 -54.01 -34.64 -48.91
C GLU A 57 -53.93 -34.07 -47.50
N ASP A 58 -55.10 -33.87 -46.94
CA ASP A 58 -55.36 -33.35 -45.61
C ASP A 58 -54.98 -34.44 -44.59
N VAL A 59 -53.73 -34.35 -44.06
CA VAL A 59 -53.28 -35.20 -42.99
C VAL A 59 -53.55 -34.49 -41.67
N PRO A 60 -54.30 -35.11 -40.71
CA PRO A 60 -54.53 -34.50 -39.40
C PRO A 60 -53.22 -34.27 -38.66
N ALA A 61 -53.00 -33.03 -38.29
CA ALA A 61 -51.83 -32.66 -37.50
C ALA A 61 -51.88 -33.36 -36.14
N GLU A 62 -51.01 -34.32 -35.92
CA GLU A 62 -50.77 -34.93 -34.63
C GLU A 62 -50.32 -33.85 -33.64
N GLU A 63 -51.12 -33.61 -32.59
CA GLU A 63 -50.78 -32.67 -31.54
C GLU A 63 -49.60 -33.19 -30.74
N VAL A 64 -48.39 -32.69 -31.03
CA VAL A 64 -47.20 -32.93 -30.21
C VAL A 64 -47.41 -32.23 -28.87
N LYS A 65 -47.77 -32.99 -27.82
CA LYS A 65 -47.89 -32.48 -26.46
C LYS A 65 -46.47 -32.11 -25.94
N ALA A 66 -46.22 -30.84 -25.87
CA ALA A 66 -44.99 -30.32 -25.30
C ALA A 66 -44.80 -30.72 -23.83
N LYS A 67 -43.63 -31.23 -23.47
CA LYS A 67 -43.25 -31.50 -22.06
C LYS A 67 -43.16 -30.17 -21.29
N ARG A 68 -43.45 -30.23 -20.00
CA ARG A 68 -43.47 -29.04 -19.10
C ARG A 68 -42.13 -28.28 -19.15
N GLY A 69 -42.14 -27.07 -19.73
CA GLY A 69 -40.97 -26.24 -19.92
C GLY A 69 -40.47 -26.15 -21.37
N GLU A 70 -40.99 -26.92 -22.29
CA GLU A 70 -40.65 -26.91 -23.71
C GLU A 70 -41.59 -25.97 -24.47
N LYS A 71 -41.03 -24.93 -25.09
CA LYS A 71 -41.79 -23.98 -25.90
C LYS A 71 -41.74 -24.43 -27.35
N VAL A 72 -42.80 -25.17 -27.79
CA VAL A 72 -42.95 -25.58 -29.20
C VAL A 72 -43.35 -24.38 -30.03
N VAL A 73 -42.47 -23.94 -30.93
CA VAL A 73 -42.74 -22.89 -31.88
C VAL A 73 -43.09 -23.51 -33.21
N ARG A 74 -44.33 -23.34 -33.69
CA ARG A 74 -44.75 -23.80 -35.03
C ARG A 74 -43.99 -22.99 -36.09
N LEU A 75 -43.16 -23.65 -36.86
CA LEU A 75 -42.44 -23.13 -38.01
C LEU A 75 -43.31 -23.21 -39.26
N ARG A 76 -44.43 -22.52 -39.31
CA ARG A 76 -45.17 -22.32 -40.57
C ARG A 76 -44.74 -20.96 -41.15
N PRO A 77 -44.32 -20.90 -42.43
CA PRO A 77 -44.08 -19.63 -43.10
C PRO A 77 -45.44 -18.97 -43.32
N GLU A 78 -45.74 -17.85 -42.62
CA GLU A 78 -46.85 -16.99 -42.96
C GLU A 78 -46.47 -16.17 -44.19
N GLN A 79 -47.13 -16.41 -45.29
CA GLN A 79 -47.07 -15.52 -46.45
C GLN A 79 -47.93 -14.30 -46.14
N THR A 80 -47.28 -13.22 -45.70
CA THR A 80 -47.88 -11.89 -45.69
C THR A 80 -47.56 -11.23 -47.03
N GLY A 81 -48.47 -10.49 -47.64
CA GLY A 81 -48.33 -9.88 -48.97
C GLY A 81 -47.14 -8.93 -49.16
N GLU A 82 -46.22 -8.82 -48.21
CA GLU A 82 -45.00 -8.03 -48.27
C GLU A 82 -43.68 -8.83 -48.26
N GLY A 83 -43.76 -10.15 -48.62
CA GLY A 83 -42.56 -10.97 -48.73
C GLY A 83 -42.31 -11.89 -47.51
N TYR A 84 -41.32 -12.79 -47.63
CA TYR A 84 -40.95 -13.77 -46.62
C TYR A 84 -40.45 -13.09 -45.33
N LYS A 85 -41.25 -13.10 -44.28
CA LYS A 85 -40.76 -12.78 -42.94
C LYS A 85 -39.86 -13.89 -42.41
N SER A 86 -38.58 -13.63 -42.28
CA SER A 86 -37.64 -14.57 -41.71
C SER A 86 -38.08 -15.00 -40.30
N VAL A 87 -38.32 -16.30 -40.09
CA VAL A 87 -38.64 -16.88 -38.78
C VAL A 87 -37.52 -16.64 -37.74
N TYR A 88 -36.30 -16.38 -38.23
CA TYR A 88 -35.13 -16.03 -37.41
C TYR A 88 -35.34 -14.76 -36.56
N SER A 89 -36.10 -13.80 -37.02
CA SER A 89 -36.26 -12.50 -36.31
C SER A 89 -37.17 -12.61 -35.07
N GLU A 90 -38.05 -13.60 -34.99
CA GLU A 90 -38.90 -13.81 -33.81
C GLU A 90 -38.22 -14.67 -32.73
N LEU A 91 -37.38 -15.62 -33.14
CA LEU A 91 -36.60 -16.43 -32.21
C LEU A 91 -35.48 -15.67 -31.50
N THR A 92 -34.98 -14.60 -32.15
CA THR A 92 -33.90 -13.79 -31.61
C THR A 92 -34.37 -12.54 -30.86
N ARG A 93 -35.70 -12.25 -30.82
CA ARG A 93 -36.20 -11.12 -30.01
C ARG A 93 -35.94 -11.37 -28.52
N PRO A 94 -35.13 -10.52 -27.86
CA PRO A 94 -34.85 -10.69 -26.45
C PRO A 94 -36.13 -10.54 -25.64
N SER A 95 -36.56 -11.60 -24.97
CA SER A 95 -37.69 -11.58 -24.06
C SER A 95 -37.43 -10.63 -22.90
N LEU A 96 -38.47 -10.10 -22.26
CA LEU A 96 -38.31 -9.22 -21.09
C LEU A 96 -37.51 -9.93 -19.98
N GLY A 97 -37.72 -11.25 -19.80
CA GLY A 97 -36.95 -12.05 -18.86
C GLY A 97 -35.46 -12.18 -19.20
N SER A 98 -35.11 -12.24 -20.50
CA SER A 98 -33.70 -12.30 -20.92
C SER A 98 -33.00 -10.93 -20.71
N ARG A 99 -33.71 -9.81 -20.92
CA ARG A 99 -33.19 -8.48 -20.66
C ARG A 99 -32.95 -8.25 -19.17
N ILE A 100 -33.90 -8.68 -18.31
CA ILE A 100 -33.74 -8.60 -16.85
C ILE A 100 -32.55 -9.45 -16.42
N ARG A 101 -32.42 -10.68 -16.88
CA ARG A 101 -31.29 -11.56 -16.54
C ARG A 101 -29.95 -10.98 -16.99
N SER A 102 -29.90 -10.40 -18.19
CA SER A 102 -28.71 -9.70 -18.69
C SER A 102 -28.38 -8.49 -17.83
N GLY A 103 -29.39 -7.68 -17.46
CA GLY A 103 -29.23 -6.55 -16.58
C GLY A 103 -28.68 -6.92 -15.20
N VAL A 104 -29.23 -7.98 -14.59
CA VAL A 104 -28.75 -8.51 -13.30
C VAL A 104 -27.32 -9.02 -13.40
N ARG A 105 -26.97 -9.69 -14.50
CA ARG A 105 -25.60 -10.16 -14.72
C ARG A 105 -24.60 -8.99 -14.82
N VAL A 106 -24.90 -8.01 -15.66
CA VAL A 106 -24.05 -6.81 -15.83
C VAL A 106 -23.94 -6.03 -14.52
N SER A 107 -25.05 -5.86 -13.79
CA SER A 107 -25.03 -5.21 -12.47
C SER A 107 -24.18 -5.98 -11.48
N GLY A 108 -24.23 -7.33 -11.46
CA GLY A 108 -23.39 -8.17 -10.62
C GLY A 108 -21.90 -8.03 -10.95
N GLU A 109 -21.57 -8.05 -12.24
CA GLU A 109 -20.18 -7.84 -12.71
C GLU A 109 -19.65 -6.47 -12.31
N LEU A 110 -20.47 -5.41 -12.44
CA LEU A 110 -20.10 -4.06 -12.01
C LEU A 110 -19.91 -3.96 -10.50
N MET A 111 -20.76 -4.62 -9.70
CA MET A 111 -20.61 -4.64 -8.24
C MET A 111 -19.34 -5.37 -7.81
N ILE A 112 -18.99 -6.49 -8.46
CA ILE A 112 -17.74 -7.22 -8.18
C ILE A 112 -16.54 -6.34 -8.51
N THR A 113 -16.54 -5.70 -9.68
CA THR A 113 -15.45 -4.81 -10.11
C THR A 113 -15.30 -3.63 -9.15
N PHE A 114 -16.41 -2.99 -8.78
CA PHE A 114 -16.40 -1.90 -7.82
C PHE A 114 -15.90 -2.36 -6.44
N GLY A 115 -16.36 -3.50 -5.95
CA GLY A 115 -15.89 -4.08 -4.68
C GLY A 115 -14.38 -4.38 -4.70
N MET A 116 -13.87 -4.89 -5.83
CA MET A 116 -12.43 -5.12 -6.01
C MET A 116 -11.63 -3.81 -5.99
N ILE A 117 -12.11 -2.77 -6.66
CA ILE A 117 -11.46 -1.44 -6.64
C ILE A 117 -11.41 -0.88 -5.21
N VAL A 118 -12.52 -0.99 -4.47
CA VAL A 118 -12.57 -0.53 -3.06
C VAL A 118 -11.59 -1.31 -2.18
N LEU A 119 -11.50 -2.64 -2.36
CA LEU A 119 -10.54 -3.48 -1.63
C LEU A 119 -9.09 -3.14 -1.98
N LEU A 120 -8.78 -2.92 -3.25
CA LEU A 120 -7.44 -2.49 -3.70
C LEU A 120 -7.09 -1.11 -3.15
N PHE A 121 -8.04 -0.18 -3.15
CA PHE A 121 -7.85 1.15 -2.58
C PHE A 121 -7.62 1.07 -1.06
N ALA A 122 -8.43 0.31 -0.34
CA ALA A 122 -8.23 0.07 1.10
C ALA A 122 -6.87 -0.59 1.39
N GLY A 123 -6.48 -1.58 0.57
CA GLY A 123 -5.13 -2.18 0.64
C GLY A 123 -4.03 -1.16 0.40
N TYR A 124 -4.17 -0.30 -0.60
CA TYR A 124 -3.22 0.77 -0.88
C TYR A 124 -3.10 1.78 0.29
N GLU A 125 -4.22 2.22 0.88
CA GLU A 125 -4.19 3.12 2.04
C GLU A 125 -3.50 2.49 3.26
N VAL A 126 -3.74 1.19 3.51
CA VAL A 126 -3.15 0.49 4.67
C VAL A 126 -1.66 0.19 4.47
N PHE A 127 -1.26 -0.26 3.29
CA PHE A 127 0.11 -0.74 3.02
C PHE A 127 1.00 0.31 2.35
N GLY A 128 0.45 1.15 1.47
CA GLY A 128 1.21 2.15 0.71
C GLY A 128 1.83 3.23 1.60
N ASN A 129 1.15 3.63 2.67
CA ASN A 129 1.70 4.59 3.64
C ASN A 129 2.87 3.99 4.44
N SER A 130 2.82 2.68 4.73
CA SER A 130 3.92 1.97 5.41
C SER A 130 5.16 1.84 4.52
N ALA A 131 4.99 1.64 3.21
CA ALA A 131 6.09 1.60 2.25
C ALA A 131 6.79 2.96 2.17
N LYS A 132 6.03 4.06 2.05
CA LYS A 132 6.61 5.41 2.02
C LYS A 132 7.43 5.77 3.27
N VAL A 133 6.98 5.32 4.45
CA VAL A 133 7.75 5.52 5.70
C VAL A 133 9.07 4.76 5.62
N GLN A 134 9.06 3.54 5.09
CA GLN A 134 10.28 2.75 4.93
C GLN A 134 11.25 3.40 3.94
N ASP A 135 10.76 3.74 2.74
CA ASP A 135 11.58 4.38 1.69
C ASP A 135 12.23 5.68 2.19
N GLU A 136 11.48 6.50 2.93
CA GLU A 136 12.02 7.73 3.53
C GLU A 136 13.05 7.43 4.61
N GLN A 137 12.83 6.40 5.45
CA GLN A 137 13.78 6.01 6.49
C GLN A 137 15.06 5.44 5.89
N ASP A 138 14.98 4.67 4.83
CA ASP A 138 16.15 4.17 4.10
C ASP A 138 16.97 5.34 3.51
N ALA A 139 16.30 6.31 2.87
CA ALA A 139 16.96 7.51 2.34
C ALA A 139 17.59 8.38 3.45
N LEU A 140 16.90 8.53 4.60
CA LEU A 140 17.46 9.25 5.75
C LEU A 140 18.65 8.51 6.38
N SER A 141 18.62 7.18 6.40
CA SER A 141 19.73 6.34 6.86
C SER A 141 20.96 6.54 5.99
N ASP A 142 20.82 6.48 4.68
CA ASP A 142 21.90 6.71 3.73
C ASP A 142 22.47 8.14 3.87
N GLN A 143 21.59 9.14 4.06
CA GLN A 143 22.02 10.51 4.29
C GLN A 143 22.78 10.67 5.62
N LEU A 144 22.32 10.02 6.68
CA LEU A 144 22.97 10.04 7.99
C LEU A 144 24.35 9.43 7.93
N ASP A 145 24.48 8.26 7.28
CA ASP A 145 25.76 7.55 7.13
C ASP A 145 26.73 8.36 6.29
N GLN A 146 26.29 9.00 5.19
CA GLN A 146 27.11 9.93 4.41
C GLN A 146 27.59 11.12 5.25
N GLN A 147 26.71 11.75 6.06
CA GLN A 147 27.13 12.84 6.96
C GLN A 147 28.15 12.40 8.00
N TRP A 148 28.07 11.17 8.49
CA TRP A 148 28.98 10.64 9.48
C TRP A 148 30.32 10.23 8.88
N ASP A 149 30.33 9.83 7.61
CA ASP A 149 31.55 9.44 6.89
C ASP A 149 32.33 10.62 6.32
N ASP A 150 31.70 11.78 6.18
CA ASP A 150 32.38 13.00 5.70
C ASP A 150 33.39 13.53 6.75
N PRO A 151 34.70 13.50 6.45
CA PRO A 151 35.73 13.97 7.38
C PRO A 151 35.70 15.50 7.58
N THR A 152 35.03 16.25 6.72
CA THR A 152 34.97 17.72 6.77
C THR A 152 33.92 18.24 7.75
N VAL A 153 32.96 17.40 8.17
CA VAL A 153 31.97 17.76 9.17
C VAL A 153 32.53 17.48 10.56
N ALA A 154 33.20 18.47 11.17
CA ALA A 154 33.65 18.37 12.56
C ALA A 154 32.46 18.22 13.52
N PRO A 155 32.61 17.47 14.64
CA PRO A 155 31.58 17.43 15.67
C PRO A 155 31.34 18.85 16.19
N SER A 156 30.11 19.35 16.06
CA SER A 156 29.72 20.70 16.47
C SER A 156 29.82 20.83 18.00
N THR A 157 30.86 21.42 18.51
CA THR A 157 31.09 21.74 19.94
C THR A 157 31.07 23.23 20.23
N GLY A 158 30.54 24.07 19.36
CA GLY A 158 30.51 25.54 19.54
C GLY A 158 29.23 26.20 19.06
N PRO A 159 28.97 27.47 19.42
CA PRO A 159 27.84 28.24 18.89
C PRO A 159 28.02 28.40 17.39
N THR A 160 27.20 27.70 16.64
CA THR A 160 27.30 27.57 15.20
C THR A 160 26.84 28.85 14.51
N THR A 161 27.75 29.54 13.86
CA THR A 161 27.42 30.39 12.69
C THR A 161 26.73 29.46 11.67
N PRO A 162 25.59 29.83 11.06
CA PRO A 162 24.89 28.94 10.16
C PRO A 162 25.73 28.67 8.91
N ALA A 163 26.48 27.60 8.91
CA ALA A 163 27.00 27.04 7.67
C ALA A 163 25.78 26.68 6.80
N ARG A 164 25.77 27.19 5.58
CA ARG A 164 24.72 26.98 4.58
C ARG A 164 24.39 25.50 4.50
N ALA A 165 23.26 25.09 5.13
CA ALA A 165 22.79 23.74 5.13
C ALA A 165 22.64 23.29 3.67
N ALA A 166 23.26 22.17 3.31
CA ALA A 166 22.89 21.42 2.13
C ALA A 166 21.36 21.15 2.18
N PRO A 167 20.65 21.04 1.07
CA PRO A 167 19.22 20.79 1.06
C PRO A 167 18.94 19.37 1.54
N GLY A 168 18.94 19.16 2.84
CA GLY A 168 18.65 17.91 3.55
C GLY A 168 18.03 18.22 4.91
N LYS A 169 17.24 17.28 5.42
CA LYS A 169 16.71 17.37 6.78
C LYS A 169 17.89 17.37 7.77
N ASP A 170 17.82 18.23 8.80
CA ASP A 170 18.77 18.19 9.91
C ASP A 170 18.54 16.89 10.71
N LEU A 171 19.56 16.02 10.77
CA LEU A 171 19.49 14.69 11.37
C LEU A 171 20.17 14.68 12.74
N VAL A 172 19.52 14.05 13.71
CA VAL A 172 20.00 13.97 15.10
C VAL A 172 20.79 12.70 15.34
N GLY A 173 20.31 11.58 14.83
CA GLY A 173 20.88 10.26 15.05
C GLY A 173 19.88 9.16 14.72
N ARG A 174 20.16 7.93 15.17
CA ARG A 174 19.31 6.77 14.95
C ARG A 174 18.80 6.24 16.29
N LEU A 175 17.48 5.99 16.35
CA LEU A 175 16.76 5.50 17.54
C LEU A 175 16.47 4.02 17.35
N TYR A 176 16.91 3.21 18.30
CA TYR A 176 16.70 1.77 18.36
C TYR A 176 15.72 1.42 19.49
N ILE A 177 14.68 0.67 19.20
CA ILE A 177 13.80 0.09 20.22
C ILE A 177 13.67 -1.41 19.92
N PRO A 178 14.59 -2.25 20.44
CA PRO A 178 14.69 -3.67 20.07
C PRO A 178 13.38 -4.42 20.27
N LYS A 179 12.71 -4.22 21.40
CA LYS A 179 11.43 -4.87 21.71
C LYS A 179 10.34 -4.61 20.66
N LEU A 180 10.41 -3.48 19.97
CA LEU A 180 9.47 -3.12 18.92
C LEU A 180 9.97 -3.46 17.51
N GLY A 181 11.22 -3.97 17.38
CA GLY A 181 11.88 -4.15 16.10
C GLY A 181 12.05 -2.84 15.34
N MET A 182 12.38 -1.76 16.05
CA MET A 182 12.42 -0.41 15.50
C MET A 182 13.85 0.11 15.43
N ASP A 183 14.22 0.62 14.26
CA ASP A 183 15.51 1.22 13.93
C ASP A 183 15.25 2.41 13.00
N TRP A 184 15.14 3.63 13.56
CA TRP A 184 14.70 4.81 12.82
C TRP A 184 15.61 6.02 13.01
N VAL A 185 15.90 6.69 11.90
CA VAL A 185 16.56 7.99 11.92
C VAL A 185 15.61 9.05 12.51
N VAL A 186 16.15 9.85 13.44
CA VAL A 186 15.45 10.97 14.08
C VAL A 186 15.86 12.27 13.41
N THR A 187 14.86 13.00 12.90
CA THR A 187 15.05 14.34 12.33
C THR A 187 14.98 15.41 13.43
N ASN A 188 15.54 16.59 13.21
CA ASN A 188 15.39 17.71 14.12
C ASN A 188 14.14 18.52 13.73
N GLY A 189 13.21 18.68 14.68
CA GLY A 189 11.93 19.35 14.46
C GLY A 189 10.73 18.44 14.67
N VAL A 190 9.62 19.05 15.09
CA VAL A 190 8.36 18.34 15.40
C VAL A 190 7.15 18.92 14.66
N ARG A 191 7.38 19.77 13.65
CA ARG A 191 6.30 20.26 12.80
C ARG A 191 5.72 19.09 11.97
N PRO A 192 4.48 19.17 11.50
CA PRO A 192 3.85 18.09 10.73
C PRO A 192 4.68 17.57 9.55
N GLN A 193 5.40 18.45 8.85
CA GLN A 193 6.29 18.07 7.76
C GLN A 193 7.56 17.36 8.23
N ASP A 194 8.08 17.71 9.43
CA ASP A 194 9.32 17.16 9.97
C ASP A 194 9.09 15.69 10.40
N ILE A 195 7.94 15.42 11.07
CA ILE A 195 7.62 14.09 11.62
C ILE A 195 6.74 13.22 10.69
N ARG A 196 6.52 13.64 9.44
CA ARG A 196 5.59 12.95 8.54
C ARG A 196 5.94 11.48 8.33
N TYR A 197 7.23 11.17 8.18
CA TYR A 197 7.73 9.82 7.88
C TYR A 197 8.86 9.37 8.81
N SER A 198 9.21 10.18 9.81
CA SER A 198 10.29 9.91 10.77
C SER A 198 9.89 10.40 12.17
N PRO A 199 10.46 9.86 13.24
CA PRO A 199 10.45 10.51 14.54
C PRO A 199 11.21 11.85 14.48
N GLY A 200 10.78 12.83 15.26
CA GLY A 200 11.40 14.16 15.30
C GLY A 200 11.79 14.59 16.71
N HIS A 201 12.97 15.13 16.85
CA HIS A 201 13.46 15.72 18.08
C HIS A 201 12.82 17.10 18.34
N TYR A 202 12.43 17.35 19.57
CA TYR A 202 12.01 18.70 20.00
C TYR A 202 13.23 19.61 20.10
N PRO A 203 13.40 20.64 19.22
CA PRO A 203 14.65 21.39 19.09
C PRO A 203 15.11 22.12 20.36
N ASN A 204 14.17 22.43 21.27
CA ASN A 204 14.45 23.12 22.53
C ASN A 204 14.73 22.16 23.71
N THR A 205 14.91 20.87 23.44
CA THR A 205 15.23 19.86 24.44
C THR A 205 16.68 19.38 24.32
N ALA A 206 17.16 18.64 25.30
CA ALA A 206 18.56 18.19 25.30
C ALA A 206 18.85 17.28 24.12
N MET A 207 20.10 17.29 23.65
CA MET A 207 20.61 16.30 22.69
C MET A 207 20.89 14.96 23.37
N PRO A 208 20.98 13.83 22.61
CA PRO A 208 21.26 12.51 23.15
C PRO A 208 22.49 12.51 24.08
N GLY A 209 22.37 11.83 25.22
CA GLY A 209 23.46 11.70 26.20
C GLY A 209 23.76 12.94 27.04
N LYS A 210 23.14 14.08 26.78
CA LYS A 210 23.34 15.31 27.58
C LYS A 210 22.39 15.34 28.78
N VAL A 211 22.86 15.94 29.87
CA VAL A 211 22.04 16.22 31.06
C VAL A 211 20.83 17.07 30.63
N GLY A 212 19.65 16.61 30.96
CA GLY A 212 18.38 17.13 30.51
C GLY A 212 17.52 16.03 29.87
N ASN A 213 16.52 16.39 29.09
CA ASN A 213 15.56 15.47 28.51
C ASN A 213 15.67 15.50 26.99
N PHE A 214 16.18 14.45 26.37
CA PHE A 214 16.15 14.26 24.93
C PHE A 214 14.75 13.81 24.53
N SER A 215 13.93 14.71 23.97
CA SER A 215 12.55 14.44 23.69
C SER A 215 12.30 14.24 22.20
N VAL A 216 11.54 13.18 21.86
CA VAL A 216 11.26 12.76 20.49
C VAL A 216 9.75 12.54 20.31
N ALA A 217 9.17 13.18 19.29
CA ALA A 217 7.80 12.98 18.87
C ALA A 217 7.74 12.03 17.67
N GLY A 218 6.67 11.25 17.59
CA GLY A 218 6.38 10.42 16.43
C GLY A 218 4.90 10.15 16.28
N HIS A 219 4.43 10.01 15.03
CA HIS A 219 3.06 9.61 14.78
C HIS A 219 2.76 8.21 15.31
N ARG A 220 1.53 7.99 15.78
CA ARG A 220 1.09 6.65 16.18
C ARG A 220 0.60 5.84 14.98
N ILE A 221 1.50 5.60 14.03
CA ILE A 221 1.27 4.78 12.83
C ILE A 221 2.13 3.53 12.87
N ARG A 222 1.73 2.47 12.10
CA ARG A 222 2.29 1.11 12.19
C ARG A 222 3.82 1.04 12.16
N LYS A 223 4.47 1.90 11.38
CA LYS A 223 5.91 1.91 11.20
C LYS A 223 6.67 2.87 12.14
N ILE A 224 5.98 3.73 12.91
CA ILE A 224 6.64 4.66 13.84
C ILE A 224 6.31 4.25 15.28
N PHE A 225 5.50 4.98 16.03
CA PHE A 225 5.24 4.71 17.46
C PHE A 225 3.93 3.95 17.72
N TRP A 226 3.50 3.07 16.79
CA TRP A 226 2.26 2.30 16.92
C TRP A 226 2.23 1.42 18.17
N ARG A 227 3.35 0.76 18.48
CA ARG A 227 3.49 -0.20 19.57
C ARG A 227 4.17 0.37 20.80
N LEU A 228 4.26 1.71 20.92
CA LEU A 228 4.95 2.35 22.04
C LEU A 228 4.33 2.00 23.41
N ASP A 229 3.05 1.65 23.43
CA ASP A 229 2.31 1.17 24.62
C ASP A 229 2.77 -0.21 25.13
N GLU A 230 3.57 -0.93 24.37
CA GLU A 230 4.13 -2.23 24.79
C GLU A 230 5.39 -2.09 25.64
N LEU A 231 6.00 -0.89 25.67
CA LEU A 231 7.18 -0.63 26.47
C LEU A 231 6.86 -0.63 27.98
N LYS A 232 7.74 -1.28 28.73
CA LYS A 232 7.64 -1.41 30.20
C LYS A 232 8.91 -0.91 30.86
N PRO A 233 8.85 -0.50 32.15
CA PRO A 233 10.04 -0.19 32.91
C PRO A 233 11.11 -1.28 32.78
N GLY A 234 12.34 -0.87 32.49
CA GLY A 234 13.47 -1.75 32.24
C GLY A 234 13.75 -2.08 30.77
N ASP A 235 12.80 -1.86 29.85
CA ASP A 235 13.03 -2.06 28.43
C ASP A 235 14.10 -1.09 27.90
N VAL A 236 14.89 -1.57 26.93
CA VAL A 236 16.03 -0.82 26.39
C VAL A 236 15.58 0.05 25.21
N ILE A 237 16.08 1.28 25.19
CA ILE A 237 16.03 2.21 24.08
C ILE A 237 17.43 2.67 23.77
N GLY A 238 17.90 2.46 22.55
CA GLY A 238 19.21 2.87 22.08
C GLY A 238 19.15 4.15 21.27
N VAL A 239 20.18 4.97 21.38
CA VAL A 239 20.37 6.12 20.48
C VAL A 239 21.80 6.12 19.98
N GLU A 240 21.96 6.05 18.66
CA GLU A 240 23.22 6.20 17.96
C GLU A 240 23.41 7.62 17.48
N THR A 241 24.61 8.14 17.72
CA THR A 241 25.07 9.40 17.15
C THR A 241 26.40 9.18 16.45
N ARG A 242 26.93 10.18 15.77
CA ARG A 242 28.23 10.07 15.07
C ARG A 242 29.36 9.50 15.93
N GLY A 243 29.39 9.83 17.24
CA GLY A 243 30.52 9.48 18.12
C GLY A 243 30.19 8.51 19.24
N ASN A 244 28.94 8.27 19.53
CA ASN A 244 28.56 7.51 20.72
C ASN A 244 27.28 6.72 20.52
N TRP A 245 27.19 5.61 21.27
CA TRP A 245 26.00 4.84 21.55
C TRP A 245 25.51 5.20 22.95
N TYR A 246 24.22 5.47 23.10
CA TYR A 246 23.57 5.78 24.37
C TYR A 246 22.50 4.75 24.65
N THR A 247 22.62 4.06 25.79
CA THR A 247 21.63 3.09 26.25
C THR A 247 20.75 3.71 27.31
N TYR A 248 19.48 3.84 27.02
CA TYR A 248 18.45 4.29 27.96
C TYR A 248 17.62 3.08 28.42
N LYS A 249 17.15 3.10 29.65
CA LYS A 249 16.14 2.15 30.15
C LYS A 249 14.86 2.88 30.50
N VAL A 250 13.74 2.35 30.04
CA VAL A 250 12.42 2.89 30.33
C VAL A 250 12.25 2.94 31.85
N SER A 251 11.85 4.10 32.37
CA SER A 251 11.56 4.33 33.79
C SER A 251 10.07 4.36 34.06
N SER A 252 9.28 5.00 33.21
CA SER A 252 7.82 5.13 33.36
C SER A 252 7.11 5.32 32.01
N SER A 253 5.80 5.10 32.03
CA SER A 253 4.90 5.42 30.93
C SER A 253 3.61 5.99 31.50
N GLU A 254 3.08 7.01 30.85
CA GLU A 254 1.85 7.68 31.26
C GLU A 254 1.02 8.14 30.05
N VAL A 255 -0.25 8.43 30.30
CA VAL A 255 -1.16 9.03 29.32
C VAL A 255 -1.60 10.39 29.83
N VAL A 256 -1.39 11.42 29.02
CA VAL A 256 -1.64 12.82 29.40
C VAL A 256 -2.49 13.54 28.35
N LYS A 257 -3.00 14.71 28.69
CA LYS A 257 -3.67 15.59 27.74
C LYS A 257 -2.66 16.21 26.76
N PRO A 258 -3.05 16.58 25.54
CA PRO A 258 -2.16 17.22 24.56
C PRO A 258 -1.52 18.52 25.04
N THR A 259 -2.10 19.16 26.06
CA THR A 259 -1.63 20.40 26.68
C THR A 259 -0.57 20.20 27.76
N ALA A 260 -0.24 18.94 28.10
CA ALA A 260 0.75 18.61 29.13
C ALA A 260 2.19 18.77 28.60
N VAL A 261 2.60 20.00 28.33
CA VAL A 261 3.94 20.32 27.76
C VAL A 261 5.08 20.06 28.76
N GLN A 262 4.80 19.93 30.05
CA GLN A 262 5.80 19.65 31.09
C GLN A 262 6.47 18.28 30.94
N VAL A 263 5.89 17.35 30.20
CA VAL A 263 6.48 16.02 29.95
C VAL A 263 7.80 16.10 29.19
N VAL A 264 8.01 17.15 28.40
CA VAL A 264 9.26 17.39 27.64
C VAL A 264 10.20 18.37 28.34
N ALA A 265 9.87 18.81 29.57
CA ALA A 265 10.74 19.67 30.36
C ALA A 265 12.10 19.00 30.62
N PRO A 266 13.18 19.77 30.95
CA PRO A 266 14.51 19.22 31.26
C PRO A 266 14.50 18.14 32.36
N VAL A 267 13.59 18.26 33.32
CA VAL A 267 13.17 17.20 34.24
C VAL A 267 11.70 16.95 33.98
N PRO A 268 11.31 15.79 33.42
CA PRO A 268 9.92 15.50 33.10
C PRO A 268 9.00 15.79 34.29
N ASP A 269 7.83 16.42 34.01
CA ASP A 269 6.80 16.82 34.95
C ASP A 269 7.22 17.78 36.09
N GLN A 270 8.45 18.31 36.04
CA GLN A 270 9.00 19.25 37.03
C GLN A 270 9.59 20.48 36.33
N PRO A 271 8.74 21.32 35.72
CA PRO A 271 9.21 22.51 35.02
C PRO A 271 9.94 23.44 35.98
N GLY A 272 11.06 23.99 35.52
CA GLY A 272 11.91 24.88 36.34
C GLY A 272 12.94 24.16 37.23
N ARG A 273 12.82 22.83 37.42
CA ARG A 273 13.83 22.07 38.15
C ARG A 273 15.09 21.91 37.29
N LYS A 274 16.26 22.09 37.91
CA LYS A 274 17.56 21.88 37.27
C LYS A 274 17.78 20.38 37.02
N ALA A 275 18.01 20.03 35.77
CA ALA A 275 18.32 18.63 35.41
C ALA A 275 19.69 18.21 35.96
N THR A 276 19.78 16.98 36.45
CA THR A 276 21.01 16.33 36.95
C THR A 276 21.28 15.01 36.25
N LYS A 277 20.30 14.47 35.54
CA LYS A 277 20.40 13.22 34.80
C LYS A 277 20.16 13.47 33.31
N ALA A 278 20.68 12.57 32.48
CA ALA A 278 20.30 12.51 31.06
C ALA A 278 19.08 11.60 30.92
N MET A 279 17.99 12.16 30.40
CA MET A 279 16.72 11.48 30.21
C MET A 279 16.34 11.44 28.73
N LEU A 280 15.43 10.54 28.39
CA LEU A 280 14.79 10.45 27.09
C LEU A 280 13.27 10.39 27.28
N THR A 281 12.55 11.12 26.46
CA THR A 281 11.08 11.10 26.43
C THR A 281 10.58 10.84 25.01
N LEU A 282 9.78 9.79 24.83
CA LEU A 282 9.07 9.52 23.59
C LEU A 282 7.61 9.94 23.72
N THR A 283 7.08 10.65 22.71
CA THR A 283 5.70 11.14 22.73
C THR A 283 4.95 10.71 21.46
N THR A 284 3.73 10.24 21.61
CA THR A 284 2.85 9.91 20.49
C THR A 284 1.38 10.16 20.81
N CYS A 285 0.50 10.14 19.80
CA CYS A 285 -0.93 10.25 20.00
C CYS A 285 -1.49 9.03 20.75
N ASN A 286 -2.58 9.22 21.50
CA ASN A 286 -3.34 8.17 22.20
C ASN A 286 -4.84 8.50 22.15
N PRO A 287 -5.72 7.48 22.09
CA PRO A 287 -5.45 6.08 21.77
C PRO A 287 -5.09 5.87 20.29
N LYS A 288 -4.81 4.62 19.91
CA LYS A 288 -4.64 4.23 18.50
C LYS A 288 -5.84 4.70 17.69
N PHE A 289 -5.59 5.25 16.47
CA PHE A 289 -6.58 5.86 15.58
C PHE A 289 -7.18 7.19 16.05
N ASN A 290 -6.72 7.72 17.19
CA ASN A 290 -7.24 8.97 17.76
C ASN A 290 -6.10 9.84 18.30
N ASN A 291 -6.38 11.12 18.65
CA ASN A 291 -5.35 12.07 19.04
C ASN A 291 -5.74 12.97 20.22
N TYR A 292 -6.77 12.62 20.98
CA TYR A 292 -7.23 13.46 22.10
C TYR A 292 -6.38 13.34 23.38
N GLU A 293 -5.46 12.37 23.40
CA GLU A 293 -4.45 12.20 24.46
C GLU A 293 -3.06 12.02 23.86
N ARG A 294 -2.06 11.94 24.73
CA ARG A 294 -0.68 11.59 24.40
C ARG A 294 -0.23 10.44 25.27
N LEU A 295 0.38 9.45 24.66
CA LEU A 295 1.17 8.43 25.33
C LEU A 295 2.61 8.92 25.44
N ILE A 296 3.13 8.92 26.63
CA ILE A 296 4.48 9.34 26.98
C ILE A 296 5.24 8.14 27.54
N VAL A 297 6.49 8.00 27.11
CA VAL A 297 7.41 7.01 27.69
C VAL A 297 8.68 7.75 28.11
N HIS A 298 9.03 7.68 29.37
CA HIS A 298 10.26 8.23 29.92
C HIS A 298 11.31 7.14 30.11
N ALA A 299 12.57 7.48 29.86
CA ALA A 299 13.70 6.59 30.07
C ALA A 299 14.89 7.36 30.63
N GLU A 300 15.75 6.68 31.41
CA GLU A 300 16.98 7.25 31.97
C GLU A 300 18.20 6.64 31.26
N LEU A 301 19.21 7.47 31.01
CA LEU A 301 20.50 7.03 30.48
C LEU A 301 21.20 6.13 31.50
N VAL A 302 21.58 4.94 31.08
CA VAL A 302 22.29 3.95 31.92
C VAL A 302 23.72 3.69 31.45
N GLU A 303 23.98 3.86 30.14
CA GLU A 303 25.29 3.57 29.58
C GLU A 303 25.62 4.47 28.40
N THR A 304 26.89 4.79 28.23
CA THR A 304 27.43 5.49 27.05
C THR A 304 28.67 4.73 26.58
N ALA A 305 28.65 4.25 25.33
CA ALA A 305 29.78 3.64 24.68
C ALA A 305 30.22 4.50 23.48
N LYS A 306 31.53 4.48 23.17
CA LYS A 306 32.03 5.14 21.95
C LYS A 306 31.62 4.32 20.73
N ARG A 307 31.18 5.05 19.67
CA ARG A 307 31.06 4.45 18.35
C ARG A 307 32.45 4.30 17.75
N ASP A 308 32.84 3.07 17.40
CA ASP A 308 34.16 2.72 16.91
C ASP A 308 34.05 1.95 15.58
N LYS A 309 34.36 2.61 14.49
CA LYS A 309 34.33 2.03 13.13
C LYS A 309 35.29 0.81 12.95
N ALA A 310 36.26 0.64 13.85
CA ALA A 310 37.15 -0.53 13.80
C ALA A 310 36.49 -1.79 14.38
N GLN A 311 35.40 -1.65 15.10
CA GLN A 311 34.67 -2.78 15.68
C GLN A 311 33.53 -3.26 14.79
N PRO A 312 33.10 -4.52 14.87
CA PRO A 312 31.92 -5.01 14.19
C PRO A 312 30.69 -4.17 14.53
N GLN A 313 29.92 -3.77 13.51
CA GLN A 313 28.74 -2.91 13.66
C GLN A 313 29.05 -1.60 14.43
N ASP A 314 30.25 -1.04 14.25
CA ASP A 314 30.71 0.19 14.90
C ASP A 314 30.66 0.15 16.44
N GLY A 315 30.79 -1.02 17.04
CA GLY A 315 30.69 -1.21 18.48
C GLY A 315 29.26 -1.10 19.03
N LYS A 316 28.25 -1.41 18.22
CA LYS A 316 26.84 -1.44 18.63
C LYS A 316 26.64 -2.31 19.87
N PRO A 317 26.04 -1.79 20.96
CA PRO A 317 25.73 -2.58 22.14
C PRO A 317 24.87 -3.80 21.81
N ALA A 318 25.20 -4.95 22.43
CA ALA A 318 24.50 -6.22 22.16
C ALA A 318 22.98 -6.15 22.44
N ASP A 319 22.58 -5.29 23.37
CA ASP A 319 21.17 -5.10 23.74
C ASP A 319 20.33 -4.44 22.65
N PHE A 320 20.97 -3.83 21.62
CA PHE A 320 20.27 -3.19 20.49
C PHE A 320 20.00 -4.17 19.34
N GLY A 321 20.54 -5.37 19.37
CA GLY A 321 20.38 -6.38 18.33
C GLY A 321 19.36 -7.48 18.63
N LYS A 322 18.76 -7.48 19.83
CA LYS A 322 17.78 -8.49 20.25
C LYS A 322 16.39 -7.90 20.16
N ALA A 323 15.66 -8.22 19.09
CA ALA A 323 14.21 -8.10 19.01
C ALA A 323 13.57 -9.41 19.43
#